data_9776944533337df455b09f04a392d0db
#
_entry.id   9776944533337df455b09f04a392d0db
#
_cell.length_a   1.000
_cell.length_b   1.000
_cell.length_c   1.000
_cell.angle_alpha   90.00
_cell.angle_beta   90.00
_cell.angle_gamma   90.00
#
_symmetry.space_group_name_H-M   'P 1'
#
loop_
_entity.id
_entity.type
_entity.pdbx_description
1 polymer ?
#
loop_
_entity_poly.entity_id
_entity_poly.type
_entity_poly.pdbx_seq_one_letter_code
_entity_poly.pdbx_strand_id
1 'polypeptide(L)'
;MAAKFGVPVCPHAGGVGLCEYVQHLSMFDYIAVSATMEGRVIEYVDHLHEHFEDPVRIRAGRYLAPSKPGYSITIRPESRIEYRYPEGAAWSDDRRTANV
;
A
#
# COMPACT_ATOMS: atom_id res chain seq x y z
N MET A 1 -18.37 -3.80 -11.82
CA MET A 1 -18.94 -5.17 -12.06
C MET A 1 -19.46 -5.79 -10.76
N ALA A 2 -18.68 -5.91 -9.71
CA ALA A 2 -19.11 -6.55 -8.45
C ALA A 2 -20.41 -5.96 -7.88
N ALA A 3 -20.57 -4.65 -7.88
CA ALA A 3 -21.78 -3.98 -7.38
C ALA A 3 -23.04 -4.41 -8.10
N LYS A 4 -22.97 -4.67 -9.41
CA LYS A 4 -24.11 -5.15 -10.19
C LYS A 4 -24.64 -6.50 -9.69
N PHE A 5 -23.75 -7.32 -9.12
CA PHE A 5 -24.09 -8.64 -8.61
C PHE A 5 -24.25 -8.67 -7.08
N GLY A 6 -24.24 -7.51 -6.44
CA GLY A 6 -24.37 -7.42 -4.98
C GLY A 6 -23.20 -8.00 -4.21
N VAL A 7 -22.01 -8.07 -4.82
CA VAL A 7 -20.79 -8.64 -4.21
C VAL A 7 -19.91 -7.51 -3.70
N PRO A 8 -19.53 -7.51 -2.40
CA PRO A 8 -18.58 -6.54 -1.87
C PRO A 8 -17.18 -6.77 -2.43
N VAL A 9 -16.41 -5.68 -2.60
CA VAL A 9 -15.03 -5.74 -3.07
C VAL A 9 -14.10 -5.74 -1.86
N CYS A 10 -13.10 -6.64 -1.89
CA CYS A 10 -11.99 -6.67 -0.94
C CYS A 10 -10.68 -6.46 -1.71
N PRO A 11 -10.09 -5.26 -1.71
CA PRO A 11 -8.83 -5.01 -2.40
C PRO A 11 -7.68 -5.85 -1.84
N HIS A 12 -6.90 -6.44 -2.74
CA HIS A 12 -5.66 -7.14 -2.42
C HIS A 12 -4.50 -6.15 -2.22
N ALA A 13 -3.68 -6.37 -1.20
CA ALA A 13 -2.60 -5.46 -0.83
C ALA A 13 -1.29 -6.20 -0.46
N GLY A 14 -0.92 -7.21 -1.21
CA GLY A 14 0.20 -8.10 -0.88
C GLY A 14 1.60 -7.62 -1.27
N GLY A 15 1.79 -6.43 -1.84
CA GLY A 15 3.08 -5.93 -2.32
C GLY A 15 3.48 -4.58 -1.74
N VAL A 16 4.71 -4.16 -2.06
CA VAL A 16 5.28 -2.88 -1.62
C VAL A 16 4.39 -1.73 -2.08
N GLY A 17 3.93 -0.91 -1.12
CA GLY A 17 3.07 0.24 -1.39
C GLY A 17 1.64 -0.10 -1.77
N LEU A 18 1.26 -1.38 -1.81
CA LEU A 18 -0.10 -1.74 -2.17
C LEU A 18 -1.11 -1.36 -1.09
N CYS A 19 -0.79 -1.48 0.18
CA CYS A 19 -1.67 -0.97 1.23
C CYS A 19 -1.93 0.52 1.06
N GLU A 20 -0.89 1.32 0.81
CA GLU A 20 -0.96 2.75 0.59
C GLU A 20 -1.81 3.11 -0.63
N TYR A 21 -1.71 2.31 -1.68
CA TYR A 21 -2.46 2.55 -2.92
C TYR A 21 -3.91 2.06 -2.86
N VAL A 22 -4.14 0.82 -2.43
CA VAL A 22 -5.48 0.20 -2.53
C VAL A 22 -6.49 0.77 -1.55
N GLN A 23 -6.05 1.44 -0.47
CA GLN A 23 -6.99 2.16 0.39
C GLN A 23 -7.80 3.20 -0.40
N HIS A 24 -7.19 3.80 -1.44
CA HIS A 24 -7.90 4.74 -2.32
C HIS A 24 -8.98 4.05 -3.14
N LEU A 25 -8.78 2.78 -3.53
CA LEU A 25 -9.81 1.99 -4.21
C LEU A 25 -10.99 1.69 -3.29
N SER A 26 -10.73 1.41 -2.01
CA SER A 26 -11.79 1.23 -1.01
C SER A 26 -12.56 2.53 -0.77
N MET A 27 -11.86 3.67 -0.74
CA MET A 27 -12.51 4.98 -0.64
C MET A 27 -13.37 5.27 -1.88
N PHE A 28 -12.87 4.93 -3.06
CA PHE A 28 -13.64 5.05 -4.31
C PHE A 28 -14.91 4.19 -4.28
N ASP A 29 -14.80 2.94 -3.83
CA ASP A 29 -15.98 2.08 -3.68
C ASP A 29 -17.02 2.74 -2.76
N TYR A 30 -16.61 3.23 -1.61
CA TYR A 30 -17.50 3.89 -0.67
C TYR A 30 -18.16 5.15 -1.26
N ILE A 31 -17.37 6.02 -1.89
CA ILE A 31 -17.85 7.33 -2.34
C ILE A 31 -18.70 7.21 -3.60
N ALA A 32 -18.27 6.38 -4.56
CA ALA A 32 -18.82 6.41 -5.91
C ALA A 32 -19.62 5.16 -6.31
N VAL A 33 -19.58 4.09 -5.54
CA VAL A 33 -20.16 2.80 -5.94
C VAL A 33 -21.16 2.29 -4.91
N SER A 34 -20.71 1.95 -3.69
CA SER A 34 -21.54 1.23 -2.71
C SER A 34 -22.23 2.12 -1.70
N ALA A 35 -21.66 3.26 -1.38
CA ALA A 35 -22.10 4.17 -0.31
C ALA A 35 -22.25 3.49 1.06
N THR A 36 -21.55 2.39 1.31
CA THR A 36 -21.62 1.64 2.56
C THR A 36 -20.27 1.10 2.96
N MET A 37 -20.04 1.02 4.27
CA MET A 37 -18.90 0.32 4.86
C MET A 37 -19.28 -1.07 5.39
N GLU A 38 -20.56 -1.41 5.34
CA GLU A 38 -21.05 -2.68 5.85
C GLU A 38 -20.52 -3.85 5.01
N GLY A 39 -19.96 -4.85 5.69
CA GLY A 39 -19.37 -6.02 5.03
C GLY A 39 -18.15 -5.71 4.16
N ARG A 40 -17.57 -4.52 4.26
CA ARG A 40 -16.38 -4.11 3.50
C ARG A 40 -15.14 -4.40 4.31
N VAL A 41 -14.18 -5.07 3.69
CA VAL A 41 -12.86 -5.35 4.24
C VAL A 41 -11.80 -5.01 3.20
N ILE A 42 -10.58 -4.76 3.68
CA ILE A 42 -9.42 -4.50 2.85
C ILE A 42 -8.25 -5.27 3.43
N GLU A 43 -7.44 -5.88 2.59
CA GLU A 43 -6.25 -6.59 3.04
C GLU A 43 -5.24 -5.62 3.64
N TYR A 44 -4.56 -6.07 4.69
CA TYR A 44 -3.45 -5.36 5.31
C TYR A 44 -2.26 -6.29 5.47
N VAL A 45 -1.10 -5.86 5.02
CA VAL A 45 0.17 -6.57 5.18
C VAL A 45 1.14 -5.63 5.88
N ASP A 46 1.63 -6.02 7.05
CA ASP A 46 2.48 -5.19 7.90
C ASP A 46 3.95 -5.29 7.50
N HIS A 47 4.32 -4.70 6.37
CA HIS A 47 5.71 -4.66 5.93
C HIS A 47 5.96 -3.49 4.96
N LEU A 48 7.19 -2.98 4.97
CA LEU A 48 7.74 -2.03 3.99
C LEU A 48 7.05 -0.66 3.96
N HIS A 49 6.22 -0.35 4.95
CA HIS A 49 5.55 0.95 5.06
C HIS A 49 6.53 2.10 5.31
N GLU A 50 7.66 1.81 5.94
CA GLU A 50 8.72 2.78 6.27
C GLU A 50 9.37 3.43 5.05
N HIS A 51 9.19 2.86 3.86
CA HIS A 51 9.75 3.37 2.62
C HIS A 51 8.88 4.42 1.93
N PHE A 52 7.73 4.75 2.49
CA PHE A 52 6.78 5.70 1.93
C PHE A 52 6.68 6.97 2.77
N GLU A 53 6.45 8.12 2.11
CA GLU A 53 6.27 9.40 2.80
C GLU A 53 4.97 9.44 3.61
N ASP A 54 3.92 8.81 3.10
CA ASP A 54 2.59 8.78 3.72
C ASP A 54 2.12 7.33 3.90
N PRO A 55 2.73 6.58 4.84
CA PRO A 55 2.34 5.19 5.08
C PRO A 55 0.90 5.08 5.58
N VAL A 56 0.26 3.94 5.33
CA VAL A 56 -1.07 3.68 5.88
C VAL A 56 -1.05 3.74 7.40
N ARG A 57 -2.14 4.18 7.95
CA ARG A 57 -2.35 4.25 9.40
C ARG A 57 -3.51 3.36 9.77
N ILE A 58 -3.28 2.49 10.74
CA ILE A 58 -4.30 1.57 11.27
C ILE A 58 -4.63 1.95 12.70
N ARG A 59 -5.93 2.02 13.01
CA ARG A 59 -6.40 2.22 14.36
C ARG A 59 -7.67 1.40 14.60
N ALA A 60 -7.68 0.63 15.69
CA ALA A 60 -8.81 -0.22 16.07
C ALA A 60 -9.26 -1.15 14.92
N GLY A 61 -8.28 -1.76 14.21
CA GLY A 61 -8.54 -2.67 13.11
C GLY A 61 -9.07 -2.01 11.82
N ARG A 62 -8.92 -0.70 11.68
CA ARG A 62 -9.40 0.05 10.52
C ARG A 62 -8.32 0.91 9.91
N TYR A 63 -8.32 1.02 8.59
CA TYR A 63 -7.55 2.04 7.91
C TYR A 63 -8.09 3.43 8.24
N LEU A 64 -7.19 4.36 8.55
CA LEU A 64 -7.53 5.77 8.63
C LEU A 64 -7.43 6.38 7.24
N ALA A 65 -8.47 7.08 6.80
CA ALA A 65 -8.46 7.71 5.48
C ALA A 65 -7.32 8.73 5.37
N PRO A 66 -6.52 8.69 4.27
CA PRO A 66 -5.51 9.70 4.03
C PRO A 66 -6.17 11.05 3.75
N SER A 67 -5.53 12.12 4.21
CA SER A 67 -6.03 13.50 4.04
C SER A 67 -5.25 14.31 3.00
N LYS A 68 -4.05 13.86 2.63
CA LYS A 68 -3.23 14.53 1.62
C LYS A 68 -3.69 14.17 0.20
N PRO A 69 -3.57 15.08 -0.77
CA PRO A 69 -3.86 14.76 -2.16
C PRO A 69 -2.87 13.72 -2.73
N GLY A 70 -3.29 13.00 -3.77
CA GLY A 70 -2.49 11.96 -4.41
C GLY A 70 -2.83 10.56 -3.92
N TYR A 71 -1.99 9.60 -4.24
CA TYR A 71 -2.23 8.16 -4.02
C TYR A 71 -1.43 7.56 -2.86
N SER A 72 -0.73 8.38 -2.09
CA SER A 72 0.08 7.95 -0.94
C SER A 72 1.22 6.99 -1.28
N ILE A 73 1.66 6.93 -2.54
CA ILE A 73 2.68 6.01 -3.03
C ILE A 73 4.03 6.68 -3.33
N THR A 74 4.28 7.84 -2.76
CA THR A 74 5.57 8.51 -2.90
C THR A 74 6.62 7.81 -2.04
N ILE A 75 7.58 7.17 -2.71
CA ILE A 75 8.70 6.50 -2.04
C ILE A 75 9.69 7.56 -1.54
N ARG A 76 10.18 7.36 -0.33
CA ARG A 76 11.19 8.24 0.29
C ARG A 76 12.46 8.26 -0.56
N PRO A 77 13.06 9.43 -0.80
CA PRO A 77 14.27 9.53 -1.63
C PRO A 77 15.42 8.63 -1.17
N GLU A 78 15.63 8.52 0.15
CA GLU A 78 16.67 7.67 0.73
C GLU A 78 16.44 6.20 0.42
N SER A 79 15.21 5.73 0.48
CA SER A 79 14.86 4.35 0.12
C SER A 79 15.10 4.08 -1.37
N ARG A 80 14.80 5.04 -2.24
CA ARG A 80 15.07 4.92 -3.67
C ARG A 80 16.56 4.79 -3.96
N ILE A 81 17.40 5.54 -3.25
CA ILE A 81 18.86 5.50 -3.43
C ILE A 81 19.41 4.16 -2.91
N GLU A 82 18.97 3.74 -1.74
CA GLU A 82 19.44 2.51 -1.10
C GLU A 82 19.12 1.26 -1.91
N TYR A 83 17.89 1.17 -2.43
CA TYR A 83 17.41 -0.01 -3.14
C TYR A 83 17.49 0.09 -4.67
N ARG A 84 18.11 1.12 -5.21
CA ARG A 84 18.27 1.29 -6.65
C ARG A 84 19.15 0.19 -7.23
N TYR A 85 18.59 -0.58 -8.16
CA TYR A 85 19.35 -1.65 -8.81
C TYR A 85 20.16 -1.10 -10.00
N PRO A 86 21.42 -1.52 -10.19
CA PRO A 86 22.21 -2.40 -9.32
C PRO A 86 23.13 -1.64 -8.34
N GLU A 87 23.09 -0.29 -8.33
CA GLU A 87 24.06 0.56 -7.65
C GLU A 87 23.78 0.82 -6.17
N GLY A 88 22.54 0.59 -5.72
CA GLY A 88 22.14 0.87 -4.35
C GLY A 88 22.88 0.03 -3.33
N ALA A 89 23.06 0.57 -2.13
CA ALA A 89 23.81 -0.07 -1.06
C ALA A 89 23.27 -1.46 -0.70
N ALA A 90 21.96 -1.64 -0.74
CA ALA A 90 21.31 -2.92 -0.47
C ALA A 90 21.83 -4.06 -1.38
N TRP A 91 22.08 -3.75 -2.65
CA TRP A 91 22.59 -4.74 -3.63
C TRP A 91 24.10 -4.98 -3.53
N SER A 92 24.85 -4.04 -2.94
CA SER A 92 26.29 -4.17 -2.74
C SER A 92 26.63 -5.21 -1.68
N ASP A 93 25.81 -5.29 -0.64
CA ASP A 93 26.00 -6.23 0.46
C ASP A 93 25.67 -7.67 0.04
N ASP A 94 24.64 -7.87 -0.76
CA ASP A 94 24.30 -9.19 -1.32
C ASP A 94 25.42 -9.74 -2.22
N ARG A 95 26.14 -8.88 -2.94
CA ARG A 95 27.28 -9.32 -3.75
C ARG A 95 28.46 -9.80 -2.91
N ARG A 96 28.63 -9.31 -1.68
CA ARG A 96 29.69 -9.79 -0.78
C ARG A 96 29.38 -11.16 -0.22
N THR A 97 28.12 -11.45 0.06
CA THR A 97 27.69 -12.74 0.57
C THR A 97 27.67 -13.84 -0.49
N ALA A 98 27.43 -13.49 -1.75
CA ALA A 98 27.42 -14.42 -2.88
C ALA A 98 28.83 -14.88 -3.31
N ASN A 99 29.90 -14.19 -2.88
CA ASN A 99 31.30 -14.50 -3.23
C ASN A 99 32.08 -15.18 -2.09
N VAL A 100 31.39 -15.65 -1.08
CA VAL A 100 31.97 -16.39 0.05
C VAL A 100 31.72 -17.87 -0.06
#